data_e35767eaabc37230ec40dce113e30b91
#
_entry.id   e35767eaabc37230ec40dce113e30b91
#
_cell.length_a   1.000
_cell.length_b   1.000
_cell.length_c   1.000
_cell.angle_alpha   90.00
_cell.angle_beta   90.00
_cell.angle_gamma   90.00
#
_symmetry.space_group_name_H-M   'P 1'
#
loop_
_entity.id
_entity.type
_entity.pdbx_description
1 polymer ?
#
loop_
_entity_poly.entity_id
_entity_poly.type
_entity_poly.pdbx_seq_one_letter_code
_entity_poly.pdbx_strand_id
1 'polypeptide(L)'
;LAGVAGFKMIEGSILNSQVLSPLIDDADYVFHLAAAVGVFNIVNNPLASLLTNIRGTENVLDAAYATNTPVFLTSSSEVYGKNISDSLKESDDRILGSPVTLRWSYSEAKAIDESLAYAYFVERKLETRIVRFFNTVGPRQLGAYGMVVPRFVRAALNNEPITIFGTGEQTRCFGHVYDAVEAVIRIAFSPDTIGKVINIGND
;
A
#
# COMPACT_ATOMS: atom_id res chain seq x y z
N LEU A 1 19.16 7.65 0.35
CA LEU A 1 18.93 8.38 1.61
C LEU A 1 20.21 8.51 2.45
N ALA A 2 21.28 7.77 2.13
CA ALA A 2 22.59 7.97 2.75
C ALA A 2 23.02 9.44 2.58
N GLY A 3 23.32 10.13 3.70
CA GLY A 3 23.69 11.56 3.70
C GLY A 3 22.57 12.54 4.04
N VAL A 4 21.33 12.08 4.22
CA VAL A 4 20.27 12.93 4.76
C VAL A 4 20.43 13.02 6.29
N ALA A 5 20.60 14.24 6.80
CA ALA A 5 20.73 14.46 8.24
C ALA A 5 19.48 13.96 8.98
N GLY A 6 19.69 13.24 10.08
CA GLY A 6 18.60 12.67 10.88
C GLY A 6 18.02 11.36 10.33
N PHE A 7 18.45 10.88 9.16
CA PHE A 7 17.99 9.59 8.64
C PHE A 7 18.78 8.43 9.30
N LYS A 8 18.03 7.48 9.88
CA LYS A 8 18.56 6.22 10.41
C LYS A 8 17.87 5.04 9.72
N MET A 9 18.64 4.13 9.16
CA MET A 9 18.13 2.89 8.57
C MET A 9 18.35 1.74 9.55
N ILE A 10 17.28 0.98 9.80
CA ILE A 10 17.30 -0.26 10.58
C ILE A 10 16.74 -1.36 9.69
N GLU A 11 17.54 -2.38 9.44
CA GLU A 11 17.11 -3.56 8.69
C GLU A 11 16.35 -4.51 9.61
N GLY A 12 15.14 -4.91 9.18
CA GLY A 12 14.28 -5.80 9.96
C GLY A 12 12.99 -6.16 9.22
N SER A 13 12.20 -7.03 9.83
CA SER A 13 10.89 -7.44 9.32
C SER A 13 9.78 -6.93 10.24
N ILE A 14 8.70 -6.44 9.66
CA ILE A 14 7.46 -6.09 10.40
C ILE A 14 6.82 -7.29 11.10
N LEU A 15 7.22 -8.52 10.75
CA LEU A 15 6.83 -9.73 11.46
C LEU A 15 7.62 -9.95 12.76
N ASN A 16 8.69 -9.21 12.97
CA ASN A 16 9.50 -9.31 14.19
C ASN A 16 9.15 -8.15 15.14
N SER A 17 8.21 -8.39 16.05
CA SER A 17 7.76 -7.41 17.02
C SER A 17 8.88 -6.95 17.97
N GLN A 18 9.88 -7.78 18.27
CA GLN A 18 11.02 -7.40 19.13
C GLN A 18 11.89 -6.30 18.49
N VAL A 19 11.96 -6.26 17.15
CA VAL A 19 12.66 -5.19 16.43
C VAL A 19 11.73 -4.00 16.21
N LEU A 20 10.46 -4.25 15.88
CA LEU A 20 9.49 -3.24 15.48
C LEU A 20 9.02 -2.38 16.66
N SER A 21 8.63 -3.00 17.79
CA SER A 21 8.02 -2.28 18.91
C SER A 21 8.90 -1.17 19.49
N PRO A 22 10.22 -1.37 19.74
CA PRO A 22 11.06 -0.28 20.23
C PRO A 22 11.21 0.90 19.25
N LEU A 23 11.07 0.64 17.94
CA LEU A 23 11.14 1.70 16.94
C LEU A 23 9.87 2.54 16.90
N ILE A 24 8.72 1.91 17.13
CA ILE A 24 7.43 2.61 17.19
C ILE A 24 7.30 3.36 18.53
N ASP A 25 7.82 2.81 19.62
CA ASP A 25 7.85 3.44 20.95
C ASP A 25 8.61 4.78 20.93
N ASP A 26 9.67 4.89 20.13
CA ASP A 26 10.50 6.11 19.95
C ASP A 26 9.96 7.04 18.81
N ALA A 27 8.81 6.74 18.23
CA ALA A 27 8.29 7.48 17.09
C ALA A 27 7.10 8.37 17.45
N ASP A 28 7.06 9.59 16.91
CA ASP A 28 5.91 10.49 16.99
C ASP A 28 4.80 10.14 15.97
N TYR A 29 5.14 9.40 14.90
CA TYR A 29 4.22 9.06 13.81
C TYR A 29 4.73 7.85 13.01
N VAL A 30 3.84 6.95 12.63
CA VAL A 30 4.18 5.78 11.82
C VAL A 30 3.59 5.88 10.41
N PHE A 31 4.45 5.82 9.40
CA PHE A 31 4.05 5.61 8.00
C PHE A 31 4.24 4.13 7.64
N HIS A 32 3.17 3.36 7.69
CA HIS A 32 3.21 1.93 7.36
C HIS A 32 3.07 1.73 5.84
N LEU A 33 4.21 1.69 5.14
CA LEU A 33 4.30 1.47 3.70
C LEU A 33 4.78 0.04 3.35
N ALA A 34 5.16 -0.72 4.36
CA ALA A 34 5.68 -2.08 4.16
C ALA A 34 4.56 -3.04 3.76
N ALA A 35 4.76 -3.76 2.66
CA ALA A 35 3.86 -4.82 2.21
C ALA A 35 4.58 -5.79 1.27
N ALA A 36 4.15 -7.03 1.24
CA ALA A 36 4.51 -7.96 0.18
C ALA A 36 3.66 -7.60 -1.07
N VAL A 37 4.32 -7.06 -2.09
CA VAL A 37 3.69 -6.53 -3.30
C VAL A 37 4.16 -7.24 -4.56
N GLY A 38 3.45 -7.03 -5.67
CA GLY A 38 3.76 -7.54 -6.99
C GLY A 38 3.06 -8.86 -7.30
N VAL A 39 2.32 -8.89 -8.42
CA VAL A 39 1.50 -10.04 -8.83
C VAL A 39 2.31 -11.33 -8.87
N PHE A 40 3.54 -11.28 -9.39
CA PHE A 40 4.41 -12.44 -9.47
C PHE A 40 4.74 -13.01 -8.09
N ASN A 41 5.11 -12.16 -7.14
CA ASN A 41 5.42 -12.60 -5.78
C ASN A 41 4.18 -13.15 -5.06
N ILE A 42 3.03 -12.49 -5.21
CA ILE A 42 1.76 -12.89 -4.60
C ILE A 42 1.32 -14.27 -5.09
N VAL A 43 1.43 -14.54 -6.40
CA VAL A 43 1.01 -15.81 -6.99
C VAL A 43 1.97 -16.96 -6.62
N ASN A 44 3.28 -16.68 -6.58
CA ASN A 44 4.29 -17.72 -6.30
C ASN A 44 4.51 -17.98 -4.80
N ASN A 45 4.26 -16.98 -3.94
CA ASN A 45 4.45 -17.07 -2.50
C ASN A 45 3.21 -16.57 -1.73
N PRO A 46 2.01 -17.13 -1.99
CA PRO A 46 0.75 -16.56 -1.49
C PRO A 46 0.65 -16.56 0.05
N LEU A 47 1.09 -17.64 0.70
CA LEU A 47 1.05 -17.74 2.16
C LEU A 47 1.97 -16.70 2.81
N ALA A 48 3.22 -16.61 2.36
CA ALA A 48 4.18 -15.64 2.89
C ALA A 48 3.69 -14.21 2.67
N SER A 49 3.12 -13.91 1.49
CA SER A 49 2.56 -12.60 1.16
C SER A 49 1.38 -12.23 2.06
N LEU A 50 0.43 -13.14 2.27
CA LEU A 50 -0.70 -12.92 3.16
C LEU A 50 -0.25 -12.68 4.60
N LEU A 51 0.63 -13.55 5.13
CA LEU A 51 1.11 -13.43 6.50
C LEU A 51 1.91 -12.13 6.71
N THR A 52 2.74 -11.75 5.75
CA THR A 52 3.50 -10.50 5.84
C THR A 52 2.57 -9.29 5.88
N ASN A 53 1.55 -9.24 5.03
CA ASN A 53 0.65 -8.11 4.99
C ASN A 53 -0.22 -8.07 6.25
N ILE A 54 -0.97 -9.12 6.56
CA ILE A 54 -1.94 -9.12 7.65
C ILE A 54 -1.26 -9.06 9.03
N ARG A 55 -0.36 -10.01 9.34
CA ARG A 55 0.34 -10.02 10.63
C ARG A 55 1.29 -8.85 10.81
N GLY A 56 1.92 -8.42 9.70
CA GLY A 56 2.79 -7.24 9.73
C GLY A 56 2.02 -5.99 10.09
N THR A 57 0.84 -5.78 9.51
CA THR A 57 -0.05 -4.66 9.85
C THR A 57 -0.57 -4.78 11.29
N GLU A 58 -0.98 -5.98 11.73
CA GLU A 58 -1.39 -6.23 13.11
C GLU A 58 -0.28 -5.83 14.10
N ASN A 59 0.95 -6.30 13.88
CA ASN A 59 2.09 -5.95 14.74
C ASN A 59 2.35 -4.43 14.80
N VAL A 60 2.20 -3.73 13.68
CA VAL A 60 2.36 -2.26 13.64
C VAL A 60 1.26 -1.58 14.45
N LEU A 61 0.01 -2.00 14.27
CA LEU A 61 -1.13 -1.42 14.98
C LEU A 61 -1.09 -1.70 16.48
N ASP A 62 -0.70 -2.92 16.89
CA ASP A 62 -0.52 -3.29 18.29
C ASP A 62 0.56 -2.44 18.97
N ALA A 63 1.73 -2.31 18.33
CA ALA A 63 2.81 -1.50 18.86
C ALA A 63 2.43 -0.01 18.94
N ALA A 64 1.80 0.53 17.89
CA ALA A 64 1.34 1.90 17.84
C ALA A 64 0.23 2.19 18.88
N TYR A 65 -0.65 1.23 19.11
CA TYR A 65 -1.67 1.35 20.16
C TYR A 65 -1.07 1.40 21.56
N ALA A 66 -0.03 0.61 21.84
CA ALA A 66 0.64 0.58 23.15
C ALA A 66 1.23 1.95 23.55
N THR A 67 1.63 2.76 22.57
CA THR A 67 2.25 4.08 22.74
C THR A 67 1.34 5.24 22.33
N ASN A 68 0.15 4.92 21.84
CA ASN A 68 -0.79 5.90 21.24
C ASN A 68 -0.17 6.70 20.09
N THR A 69 0.69 6.07 19.29
CA THR A 69 1.38 6.68 18.16
C THR A 69 0.48 6.65 16.91
N PRO A 70 0.19 7.79 16.25
CA PRO A 70 -0.63 7.82 15.05
C PRO A 70 -0.07 6.98 13.90
N VAL A 71 -0.95 6.32 13.14
CA VAL A 71 -0.58 5.45 12.02
C VAL A 71 -1.19 5.93 10.71
N PHE A 72 -0.34 6.10 9.70
CA PHE A 72 -0.73 6.25 8.31
C PHE A 72 -0.54 4.90 7.61
N LEU A 73 -1.62 4.28 7.20
CA LEU A 73 -1.63 2.98 6.53
C LEU A 73 -1.79 3.14 5.03
N THR A 74 -0.92 2.49 4.26
CA THR A 74 -1.07 2.43 2.81
C THR A 74 -1.84 1.19 2.38
N SER A 75 -2.94 1.43 1.68
CA SER A 75 -3.74 0.45 0.97
C SER A 75 -3.59 0.63 -0.54
N SER A 76 -4.49 0.07 -1.32
CA SER A 76 -4.39 0.05 -2.78
C SER A 76 -5.77 0.08 -3.42
N SER A 77 -5.88 0.66 -4.61
CA SER A 77 -7.07 0.56 -5.47
C SER A 77 -7.43 -0.89 -5.85
N GLU A 78 -6.51 -1.83 -5.67
CA GLU A 78 -6.76 -3.27 -5.83
C GLU A 78 -7.89 -3.78 -4.91
N VAL A 79 -8.21 -3.09 -3.82
CA VAL A 79 -9.34 -3.44 -2.95
C VAL A 79 -10.69 -3.39 -3.65
N TYR A 80 -10.86 -2.56 -4.67
CA TYR A 80 -12.08 -2.48 -5.46
C TYR A 80 -12.29 -3.69 -6.37
N GLY A 81 -11.20 -4.39 -6.73
CA GLY A 81 -11.23 -5.62 -7.49
C GLY A 81 -11.73 -5.43 -8.93
N LYS A 82 -12.89 -5.99 -9.24
CA LYS A 82 -13.55 -5.96 -10.56
C LYS A 82 -14.62 -4.87 -10.66
N ASN A 83 -14.68 -3.93 -9.73
CA ASN A 83 -15.61 -2.82 -9.82
C ASN A 83 -15.32 -2.03 -11.11
N ILE A 84 -16.36 -1.82 -11.92
CA ILE A 84 -16.28 -1.21 -13.27
C ILE A 84 -16.80 0.23 -13.30
N SER A 85 -16.99 0.85 -12.14
CA SER A 85 -17.38 2.26 -12.07
C SER A 85 -16.34 3.14 -12.75
N ASP A 86 -16.78 4.12 -13.53
CA ASP A 86 -15.89 5.06 -14.23
C ASP A 86 -15.06 5.91 -13.25
N SER A 87 -15.64 6.21 -12.08
CA SER A 87 -14.98 6.92 -11.00
C SER A 87 -15.22 6.18 -9.68
N LEU A 88 -14.16 5.64 -9.09
CA LEU A 88 -14.20 4.85 -7.84
C LEU A 88 -14.19 5.78 -6.62
N LYS A 89 -15.18 5.62 -5.75
CA LYS A 89 -15.30 6.33 -4.47
C LYS A 89 -14.91 5.42 -3.32
N GLU A 90 -14.48 6.01 -2.22
CA GLU A 90 -14.07 5.27 -1.02
C GLU A 90 -15.21 4.42 -0.41
N SER A 91 -16.45 4.81 -0.66
CA SER A 91 -17.66 4.10 -0.22
C SER A 91 -18.14 3.00 -1.17
N ASP A 92 -17.48 2.83 -2.33
CA ASP A 92 -17.92 1.86 -3.32
C ASP A 92 -17.64 0.42 -2.88
N ASP A 93 -18.54 -0.48 -3.30
CA ASP A 93 -18.45 -1.89 -3.02
C ASP A 93 -17.22 -2.54 -3.67
N ARG A 94 -16.68 -3.52 -2.98
CA ARG A 94 -15.61 -4.39 -3.47
C ARG A 94 -16.21 -5.55 -4.25
N ILE A 95 -15.75 -5.77 -5.49
CA ILE A 95 -16.19 -6.89 -6.33
C ILE A 95 -14.98 -7.76 -6.66
N LEU A 96 -14.81 -8.85 -5.92
CA LEU A 96 -13.68 -9.76 -6.09
C LEU A 96 -14.09 -11.07 -6.78
N GLY A 97 -13.09 -11.84 -7.20
CA GLY A 97 -13.29 -13.21 -7.65
C GLY A 97 -13.27 -14.20 -6.50
N SER A 98 -13.27 -15.49 -6.85
CA SER A 98 -13.17 -16.57 -5.88
C SER A 98 -11.90 -16.43 -5.02
N PRO A 99 -11.96 -16.62 -3.68
CA PRO A 99 -10.81 -16.51 -2.78
C PRO A 99 -9.71 -17.54 -3.06
N VAL A 100 -10.01 -18.64 -3.74
CA VAL A 100 -8.99 -19.62 -4.18
C VAL A 100 -8.23 -19.16 -5.45
N THR A 101 -8.62 -18.04 -6.04
CA THR A 101 -7.88 -17.41 -7.13
C THR A 101 -6.81 -16.50 -6.52
N LEU A 102 -5.58 -16.97 -6.45
CA LEU A 102 -4.45 -16.31 -5.75
C LEU A 102 -4.21 -14.86 -6.15
N ARG A 103 -4.63 -14.45 -7.35
CA ARG A 103 -4.58 -13.06 -7.81
C ARG A 103 -5.27 -12.08 -6.84
N TRP A 104 -6.31 -12.52 -6.13
CA TRP A 104 -7.10 -11.67 -5.25
C TRP A 104 -6.56 -11.59 -3.81
N SER A 105 -5.60 -12.44 -3.45
CA SER A 105 -5.09 -12.52 -2.08
C SER A 105 -4.49 -11.18 -1.58
N TYR A 106 -3.87 -10.40 -2.46
CA TYR A 106 -3.39 -9.07 -2.11
C TYR A 106 -4.52 -8.09 -1.80
N SER A 107 -5.56 -8.09 -2.64
CA SER A 107 -6.75 -7.26 -2.39
C SER A 107 -7.45 -7.64 -1.09
N GLU A 108 -7.53 -8.95 -0.80
CA GLU A 108 -8.09 -9.43 0.47
C GLU A 108 -7.24 -8.97 1.66
N ALA A 109 -5.92 -9.16 1.59
CA ALA A 109 -5.02 -8.72 2.66
C ALA A 109 -5.15 -7.22 2.93
N LYS A 110 -5.11 -6.39 1.87
CA LYS A 110 -5.24 -4.94 2.03
C LYS A 110 -6.58 -4.51 2.60
N ALA A 111 -7.66 -5.20 2.26
CA ALA A 111 -8.96 -4.92 2.88
C ALA A 111 -9.03 -5.32 4.35
N ILE A 112 -8.37 -6.42 4.74
CA ILE A 112 -8.23 -6.80 6.15
C ILE A 112 -7.40 -5.75 6.88
N ASP A 113 -6.28 -5.28 6.30
CA ASP A 113 -5.45 -4.22 6.85
C ASP A 113 -6.27 -2.93 7.11
N GLU A 114 -7.11 -2.51 6.15
CA GLU A 114 -8.02 -1.37 6.32
C GLU A 114 -9.02 -1.60 7.46
N SER A 115 -9.63 -2.79 7.50
CA SER A 115 -10.61 -3.13 8.52
C SER A 115 -10.01 -3.14 9.91
N LEU A 116 -8.77 -3.68 10.07
CA LEU A 116 -8.02 -3.65 11.30
C LEU A 116 -7.74 -2.20 11.73
N ALA A 117 -7.14 -1.39 10.86
CA ALA A 117 -6.82 0.00 11.18
C ALA A 117 -8.07 0.81 11.56
N TYR A 118 -9.20 0.59 10.87
CA TYR A 118 -10.46 1.25 11.21
C TYR A 118 -11.03 0.76 12.54
N ALA A 119 -10.93 -0.54 12.84
CA ALA A 119 -11.36 -1.09 14.13
C ALA A 119 -10.54 -0.53 15.30
N TYR A 120 -9.22 -0.41 15.15
CA TYR A 120 -8.36 0.26 16.14
C TYR A 120 -8.77 1.72 16.37
N PHE A 121 -9.13 2.43 15.31
CA PHE A 121 -9.65 3.81 15.45
C PHE A 121 -10.98 3.84 16.21
N VAL A 122 -11.94 3.00 15.83
CA VAL A 122 -13.30 3.03 16.41
C VAL A 122 -13.30 2.55 17.87
N GLU A 123 -12.65 1.42 18.15
CA GLU A 123 -12.70 0.75 19.45
C GLU A 123 -11.63 1.22 20.41
N ARG A 124 -10.41 1.46 19.90
CA ARG A 124 -9.22 1.78 20.69
C ARG A 124 -8.83 3.25 20.68
N LYS A 125 -9.49 4.07 19.85
CA LYS A 125 -9.21 5.50 19.67
C LYS A 125 -7.80 5.80 19.15
N LEU A 126 -7.13 4.81 18.55
CA LEU A 126 -5.86 5.02 17.88
C LEU A 126 -6.11 5.88 16.63
N GLU A 127 -5.36 6.97 16.48
CA GLU A 127 -5.43 7.78 15.27
C GLU A 127 -4.88 7.00 14.07
N THR A 128 -5.76 6.58 13.18
CA THR A 128 -5.39 5.93 11.93
C THR A 128 -5.85 6.76 10.73
N ARG A 129 -5.07 6.74 9.66
CA ARG A 129 -5.43 7.27 8.35
C ARG A 129 -5.11 6.22 7.30
N ILE A 130 -6.02 5.98 6.38
CA ILE A 130 -5.90 4.92 5.39
C ILE A 130 -5.92 5.55 4.01
N VAL A 131 -4.95 5.20 3.17
CA VAL A 131 -4.87 5.71 1.80
C VAL A 131 -4.84 4.56 0.81
N ARG A 132 -5.73 4.61 -0.18
CA ARG A 132 -5.74 3.69 -1.32
C ARG A 132 -4.99 4.34 -2.48
N PHE A 133 -3.77 3.88 -2.73
CA PHE A 133 -3.03 4.32 -3.90
C PHE A 133 -3.55 3.68 -5.17
N PHE A 134 -3.78 4.50 -6.17
CA PHE A 134 -3.92 4.06 -7.56
C PHE A 134 -2.52 3.90 -8.18
N ASN A 135 -2.44 3.63 -9.51
CA ASN A 135 -1.16 3.35 -10.13
C ASN A 135 -0.23 4.57 -10.06
N THR A 136 0.66 4.56 -9.10
CA THR A 136 1.67 5.62 -8.93
C THR A 136 2.89 5.31 -9.79
N VAL A 137 3.35 6.29 -10.55
CA VAL A 137 4.52 6.20 -11.44
C VAL A 137 5.49 7.33 -11.18
N GLY A 138 6.74 7.16 -11.57
CA GLY A 138 7.73 8.23 -11.47
C GLY A 138 9.16 7.74 -11.38
N PRO A 139 10.11 8.67 -11.15
CA PRO A 139 11.52 8.35 -11.04
C PRO A 139 11.81 7.27 -9.99
N ARG A 140 12.75 6.39 -10.29
CA ARG A 140 13.21 5.27 -9.43
C ARG A 140 12.19 4.14 -9.25
N GLN A 141 11.08 4.12 -10.00
CA GLN A 141 10.18 2.97 -10.00
C GLN A 141 10.88 1.74 -10.59
N LEU A 142 10.81 0.61 -9.89
CA LEU A 142 11.41 -0.64 -10.33
C LEU A 142 10.42 -1.47 -11.14
N GLY A 143 10.89 -2.02 -12.28
CA GLY A 143 10.11 -2.93 -13.12
C GLY A 143 9.99 -4.37 -12.61
N ALA A 144 10.75 -4.72 -11.55
CA ALA A 144 10.85 -6.08 -11.03
C ALA A 144 9.51 -6.67 -10.52
N TYR A 145 8.61 -5.83 -10.10
CA TYR A 145 7.30 -6.24 -9.55
C TYR A 145 6.18 -6.32 -10.59
N GLY A 146 6.50 -6.26 -11.88
CA GLY A 146 5.53 -6.39 -12.96
C GLY A 146 4.85 -5.09 -13.40
N MET A 147 5.36 -3.93 -12.93
CA MET A 147 4.80 -2.61 -13.29
C MET A 147 5.00 -2.32 -14.77
N VAL A 148 3.92 -1.92 -15.46
CA VAL A 148 3.88 -1.78 -16.93
C VAL A 148 4.80 -0.68 -17.43
N VAL A 149 4.74 0.53 -16.84
CA VAL A 149 5.50 1.70 -17.32
C VAL A 149 7.00 1.48 -17.28
N PRO A 150 7.64 1.10 -16.15
CA PRO A 150 9.09 0.89 -16.12
C PRO A 150 9.54 -0.29 -17.00
N ARG A 151 8.69 -1.31 -17.23
CA ARG A 151 8.99 -2.40 -18.15
C ARG A 151 9.01 -1.94 -19.61
N PHE A 152 8.03 -1.14 -20.00
CA PHE A 152 7.95 -0.59 -21.35
C PHE A 152 9.10 0.36 -21.63
N VAL A 153 9.40 1.26 -20.68
CA VAL A 153 10.53 2.18 -20.79
C VAL A 153 11.85 1.42 -20.93
N ARG A 154 12.08 0.39 -20.11
CA ARG A 154 13.28 -0.44 -20.21
C ARG A 154 13.39 -1.13 -21.56
N ALA A 155 12.32 -1.77 -22.03
CA ALA A 155 12.32 -2.46 -23.32
C ALA A 155 12.59 -1.48 -24.47
N ALA A 156 11.96 -0.30 -24.47
CA ALA A 156 12.18 0.72 -25.49
C ALA A 156 13.63 1.24 -25.49
N LEU A 157 14.21 1.51 -24.31
CA LEU A 157 15.60 1.97 -24.20
C LEU A 157 16.63 0.93 -24.66
N ASN A 158 16.31 -0.35 -24.52
CA ASN A 158 17.18 -1.45 -24.92
C ASN A 158 16.92 -1.97 -26.35
N ASN A 159 15.99 -1.37 -27.08
CA ASN A 159 15.48 -1.89 -28.35
C ASN A 159 14.97 -3.34 -28.24
N GLU A 160 14.39 -3.71 -27.10
CA GLU A 160 13.75 -5.00 -26.87
C GLU A 160 12.26 -4.94 -27.23
N PRO A 161 11.64 -6.05 -27.64
CA PRO A 161 10.20 -6.09 -27.90
C PRO A 161 9.39 -5.70 -26.66
N ILE A 162 8.40 -4.83 -26.85
CA ILE A 162 7.43 -4.48 -25.81
C ILE A 162 6.36 -5.56 -25.74
N THR A 163 6.31 -6.29 -24.60
CA THR A 163 5.34 -7.36 -24.40
C THR A 163 4.02 -6.79 -23.86
N ILE A 164 2.96 -6.94 -24.66
CA ILE A 164 1.59 -6.58 -24.27
C ILE A 164 0.87 -7.85 -23.85
N PHE A 165 0.26 -7.82 -22.65
CA PHE A 165 -0.55 -8.92 -22.13
C PHE A 165 -2.04 -8.68 -22.47
N GLY A 166 -2.72 -9.71 -22.97
CA GLY A 166 -4.12 -9.62 -23.39
C GLY A 166 -4.27 -8.83 -24.70
N THR A 167 -5.33 -8.04 -24.81
CA THR A 167 -5.69 -7.29 -26.04
C THR A 167 -4.92 -5.98 -26.19
N GLY A 168 -4.34 -5.45 -25.14
CA GLY A 168 -3.72 -4.13 -25.15
C GLY A 168 -4.70 -2.96 -24.95
N GLU A 169 -5.98 -3.24 -24.80
CA GLU A 169 -7.04 -2.23 -24.65
C GLU A 169 -7.25 -1.81 -23.18
N GLN A 170 -6.47 -2.37 -22.26
CA GLN A 170 -6.60 -2.05 -20.84
C GLN A 170 -6.20 -0.60 -20.55
N THR A 171 -7.08 0.13 -19.93
CA THR A 171 -6.84 1.49 -19.46
C THR A 171 -6.36 1.49 -18.00
N ARG A 172 -5.58 2.47 -17.63
CA ARG A 172 -5.12 2.71 -16.26
C ARG A 172 -4.99 4.20 -16.02
N CYS A 173 -5.42 4.65 -14.84
CA CYS A 173 -5.12 5.99 -14.36
C CYS A 173 -3.74 6.01 -13.71
N PHE A 174 -2.87 6.91 -14.09
CA PHE A 174 -1.54 7.05 -13.52
C PHE A 174 -1.38 8.38 -12.80
N GLY A 175 -0.97 8.33 -11.54
CA GLY A 175 -0.58 9.51 -10.76
C GLY A 175 0.93 9.61 -10.65
N HIS A 176 1.49 10.84 -10.69
CA HIS A 176 2.91 11.03 -10.51
C HIS A 176 3.29 10.91 -9.02
N VAL A 177 4.44 10.29 -8.73
CA VAL A 177 4.88 10.04 -7.35
C VAL A 177 5.04 11.32 -6.51
N TYR A 178 5.37 12.45 -7.11
CA TYR A 178 5.49 13.71 -6.37
C TYR A 178 4.12 14.23 -5.90
N ASP A 179 3.09 14.09 -6.73
CA ASP A 179 1.71 14.44 -6.34
C ASP A 179 1.21 13.51 -5.25
N ALA A 180 1.52 12.21 -5.37
CA ALA A 180 1.20 11.22 -4.35
C ALA A 180 1.87 11.53 -3.01
N VAL A 181 3.16 11.91 -3.00
CA VAL A 181 3.90 12.29 -1.78
C VAL A 181 3.31 13.56 -1.15
N GLU A 182 2.97 14.57 -1.96
CA GLU A 182 2.34 15.79 -1.44
C GLU A 182 0.97 15.48 -0.82
N ALA A 183 0.15 14.65 -1.47
CA ALA A 183 -1.12 14.21 -0.93
C ALA A 183 -0.94 13.44 0.39
N VAL A 184 0.04 12.54 0.47
CA VAL A 184 0.38 11.81 1.71
C VAL A 184 0.69 12.77 2.85
N ILE A 185 1.54 13.77 2.61
CA ILE A 185 1.90 14.75 3.65
C ILE A 185 0.68 15.54 4.11
N ARG A 186 -0.15 16.01 3.19
CA ARG A 186 -1.38 16.76 3.51
C ARG A 186 -2.37 15.90 4.31
N ILE A 187 -2.57 14.66 3.94
CA ILE A 187 -3.46 13.72 4.62
C ILE A 187 -2.91 13.37 6.00
N ALA A 188 -1.61 13.05 6.10
CA ALA A 188 -1.00 12.61 7.35
C ALA A 188 -1.12 13.64 8.47
N PHE A 189 -1.08 14.93 8.15
CA PHE A 189 -1.08 16.02 9.13
C PHE A 189 -2.39 16.82 9.20
N SER A 190 -3.44 16.41 8.46
CA SER A 190 -4.76 17.02 8.57
C SER A 190 -5.59 16.32 9.67
N PRO A 191 -6.17 17.06 10.63
CA PRO A 191 -7.07 16.48 11.62
C PRO A 191 -8.37 15.93 10.99
N ASP A 192 -8.79 16.50 9.87
CA ASP A 192 -10.03 16.10 9.18
C ASP A 192 -9.95 14.71 8.52
N THR A 193 -8.76 14.11 8.47
CA THR A 193 -8.54 12.82 7.83
C THR A 193 -8.41 11.65 8.80
N ILE A 194 -8.46 11.92 10.10
CA ILE A 194 -8.39 10.90 11.15
C ILE A 194 -9.59 9.93 11.01
N GLY A 195 -9.31 8.65 11.00
CA GLY A 195 -10.30 7.58 10.87
C GLY A 195 -10.90 7.46 9.46
N LYS A 196 -10.34 8.15 8.46
CA LYS A 196 -10.86 8.10 7.08
C LYS A 196 -10.02 7.21 6.18
N VAL A 197 -10.69 6.70 5.15
CA VAL A 197 -10.08 6.10 3.95
C VAL A 197 -10.12 7.14 2.85
N ILE A 198 -9.03 7.32 2.12
CA ILE A 198 -8.90 8.35 1.08
C ILE A 198 -8.21 7.74 -0.15
N ASN A 199 -8.79 7.97 -1.32
CA ASN A 199 -8.18 7.60 -2.59
C ASN A 199 -7.10 8.61 -3.00
N ILE A 200 -5.93 8.12 -3.43
CA ILE A 200 -4.91 8.94 -4.11
C ILE A 200 -4.73 8.38 -5.51
N GLY A 201 -5.21 9.10 -6.49
CA GLY A 201 -5.17 8.73 -7.89
C GLY A 201 -5.32 9.96 -8.79
N ASN A 202 -5.37 9.72 -10.09
CA ASN A 202 -5.68 10.70 -11.12
C ASN A 202 -6.91 10.23 -11.90
N ASP A 203 -7.74 11.16 -12.33
CA ASP A 203 -8.94 10.91 -13.14
C ASP A 203 -8.59 10.60 -14.60
#